data_08004340d32f173d8dc7104ec0a7339d
#
_entry.id   08004340d32f173d8dc7104ec0a7339d
#
_cell.length_a   1.000
_cell.length_b   1.000
_cell.length_c   1.000
_cell.angle_alpha   90.00
_cell.angle_beta   90.00
_cell.angle_gamma   90.00
#
_symmetry.space_group_name_H-M   'P 1'
#
loop_
_entity.id
_entity.type
_entity.pdbx_description
1 polymer ?
#
loop_
_entity_poly.entity_id
_entity_poly.type
_entity_poly.pdbx_seq_one_letter_code
_entity_poly.pdbx_strand_id
1 'polypeptide(L)'
;MSGRSAQTKGRRAEIELAGYLQSKGYTEAKAGTALNYGKEPDVKGIDGLHIECKRHEKLQINKWYEQSTADAERMKDGKPVVIYRQNRKQWMIVLSLSDFIELQRGAENGNKSDQ
;
A
#
# COMPACT_ATOMS: atom_id res chain seq x y z
N MET A 1 7.03 16.69 20.76
CA MET A 1 5.97 15.66 20.76
C MET A 1 5.44 15.34 19.37
N SER A 2 6.12 15.89 18.37
CA SER A 2 5.76 15.66 16.96
C SER A 2 5.81 14.17 16.56
N GLY A 3 6.71 13.37 17.15
CA GLY A 3 6.83 11.95 16.81
C GLY A 3 5.59 11.13 17.13
N ARG A 4 4.98 11.36 18.29
CA ARG A 4 3.75 10.67 18.70
C ARG A 4 2.58 11.01 17.80
N SER A 5 2.44 12.29 17.47
CA SER A 5 1.35 12.74 16.58
C SER A 5 1.51 12.16 15.19
N ALA A 6 2.76 12.12 14.67
CA ALA A 6 3.04 11.55 13.35
C ALA A 6 2.74 10.05 13.31
N GLN A 7 3.13 9.31 14.36
CA GLN A 7 2.84 7.86 14.46
C GLN A 7 1.34 7.60 14.54
N THR A 8 0.61 8.40 15.31
CA THR A 8 -0.84 8.27 15.46
C THR A 8 -1.54 8.53 14.12
N LYS A 9 -1.13 9.57 13.39
CA LYS A 9 -1.68 9.88 12.07
C LYS A 9 -1.40 8.74 11.08
N GLY A 10 -0.17 8.23 11.08
CA GLY A 10 0.20 7.12 10.22
C GLY A 10 -0.63 5.88 10.51
N ARG A 11 -0.80 5.55 11.78
CA ARG A 11 -1.59 4.39 12.19
C ARG A 11 -3.05 4.53 11.79
N ARG A 12 -3.63 5.71 11.98
CA ARG A 12 -5.01 5.98 11.58
C ARG A 12 -5.18 5.84 10.08
N ALA A 13 -4.22 6.34 9.29
CA ALA A 13 -4.26 6.23 7.83
C ALA A 13 -4.21 4.78 7.39
N GLU A 14 -3.36 3.97 8.02
CA GLU A 14 -3.24 2.54 7.71
C GLU A 14 -4.55 1.81 7.99
N ILE A 15 -5.18 2.09 9.13
CA ILE A 15 -6.47 1.50 9.50
C ILE A 15 -7.56 1.95 8.54
N GLU A 16 -7.58 3.23 8.18
CA GLU A 16 -8.53 3.79 7.23
C GLU A 16 -8.40 3.12 5.87
N LEU A 17 -7.16 2.98 5.38
CA LEU A 17 -6.92 2.32 4.09
C LEU A 17 -7.35 0.86 4.12
N ALA A 18 -7.00 0.14 5.18
CA ALA A 18 -7.41 -1.26 5.31
C ALA A 18 -8.94 -1.40 5.27
N GLY A 19 -9.64 -0.52 5.98
CA GLY A 19 -11.11 -0.51 5.96
C GLY A 19 -11.67 -0.21 4.58
N TYR A 20 -11.07 0.74 3.87
CA TYR A 20 -11.47 1.05 2.50
C TYR A 20 -11.30 -0.17 1.59
N LEU A 21 -10.14 -0.82 1.66
CA LEU A 21 -9.87 -2.01 0.85
C LEU A 21 -10.83 -3.15 1.16
N GLN A 22 -11.13 -3.35 2.44
CA GLN A 22 -12.11 -4.36 2.85
C GLN A 22 -13.47 -4.09 2.21
N SER A 23 -13.89 -2.83 2.18
CA SER A 23 -15.18 -2.45 1.60
C SER A 23 -15.23 -2.67 0.08
N LYS A 24 -14.07 -2.81 -0.57
CA LYS A 24 -13.95 -3.05 -2.01
C LYS A 24 -13.70 -4.53 -2.34
N GLY A 25 -13.79 -5.41 -1.37
CA GLY A 25 -13.69 -6.84 -1.60
C GLY A 25 -12.39 -7.49 -1.16
N TYR A 26 -11.42 -6.71 -0.68
CA TYR A 26 -10.17 -7.27 -0.15
C TYR A 26 -10.34 -7.57 1.33
N THR A 27 -11.09 -8.64 1.61
CA THR A 27 -11.55 -8.96 2.97
C THR A 27 -10.41 -9.24 3.95
N GLU A 28 -9.24 -9.64 3.44
CA GLU A 28 -8.07 -9.94 4.26
C GLU A 28 -7.17 -8.71 4.50
N ALA A 29 -7.51 -7.56 3.92
CA ALA A 29 -6.71 -6.35 4.09
C ALA A 29 -6.73 -5.91 5.56
N LYS A 30 -5.56 -5.62 6.10
CA LYS A 30 -5.44 -5.13 7.47
C LYS A 30 -4.15 -4.33 7.63
N ALA A 31 -4.19 -3.36 8.55
CA ALA A 31 -3.01 -2.59 8.91
C ALA A 31 -1.99 -3.49 9.60
N GLY A 32 -0.71 -3.22 9.37
CA GLY A 32 0.37 -3.89 10.10
C GLY A 32 0.27 -3.60 11.58
N THR A 33 0.93 -4.41 12.41
CA THR A 33 0.88 -4.22 13.85
C THR A 33 1.99 -3.26 14.31
N ALA A 34 1.72 -2.51 15.37
CA ALA A 34 2.72 -1.61 15.93
C ALA A 34 3.95 -2.37 16.44
N LEU A 35 3.77 -3.61 16.88
CA LEU A 35 4.86 -4.45 17.38
C LEU A 35 5.83 -4.87 16.28
N ASN A 36 5.37 -4.93 15.04
CA ASN A 36 6.17 -5.35 13.90
C ASN A 36 6.58 -4.18 13.00
N TYR A 37 6.64 -2.99 13.58
CA TYR A 37 7.05 -1.80 12.84
C TYR A 37 8.37 -2.03 12.12
N GLY A 38 8.39 -1.76 10.81
CA GLY A 38 9.57 -1.98 9.98
C GLY A 38 9.81 -3.42 9.56
N LYS A 39 9.01 -4.38 10.06
CA LYS A 39 9.13 -5.81 9.72
C LYS A 39 7.98 -6.32 8.87
N GLU A 40 6.96 -5.53 8.70
CA GLU A 40 5.85 -5.86 7.82
C GLU A 40 5.38 -4.60 7.10
N PRO A 41 4.66 -4.73 5.97
CA PRO A 41 4.17 -3.56 5.25
C PRO A 41 3.14 -2.79 6.07
N ASP A 42 2.89 -1.54 5.71
CA ASP A 42 1.91 -0.70 6.40
C ASP A 42 0.51 -1.30 6.36
N VAL A 43 0.15 -1.88 5.22
CA VAL A 43 -1.12 -2.58 5.03
C VAL A 43 -0.81 -3.88 4.29
N LYS A 44 -1.42 -4.97 4.73
CA LYS A 44 -1.22 -6.29 4.12
C LYS A 44 -2.56 -6.93 3.80
N GLY A 45 -2.52 -8.05 3.11
CA GLY A 45 -3.74 -8.79 2.74
C GLY A 45 -4.12 -8.65 1.27
N ILE A 46 -3.27 -8.07 0.45
CA ILE A 46 -3.42 -8.10 -1.01
C ILE A 46 -2.19 -8.83 -1.55
N ASP A 47 -2.40 -10.04 -2.02
CA ASP A 47 -1.32 -10.90 -2.50
C ASP A 47 -0.56 -10.22 -3.65
N GLY A 48 0.76 -10.31 -3.59
CA GLY A 48 1.63 -9.79 -4.63
C GLY A 48 1.96 -8.31 -4.53
N LEU A 49 1.40 -7.59 -3.56
CA LEU A 49 1.70 -6.17 -3.35
C LEU A 49 2.31 -5.92 -1.99
N HIS A 50 3.35 -5.10 -1.99
CA HIS A 50 3.91 -4.51 -0.78
C HIS A 50 3.38 -3.08 -0.67
N ILE A 51 2.52 -2.81 0.30
CA ILE A 51 1.80 -1.54 0.39
C ILE A 51 2.45 -0.63 1.44
N GLU A 52 2.93 0.52 0.97
CA GLU A 52 3.34 1.65 1.80
C GLU A 52 2.20 2.66 1.81
N CYS A 53 1.74 3.05 2.99
CA CYS A 53 0.61 3.95 3.15
C CYS A 53 1.09 5.33 3.59
N LYS A 54 0.62 6.38 2.91
CA LYS A 54 0.99 7.76 3.24
C LYS A 54 -0.25 8.65 3.30
N ARG A 55 -0.30 9.47 4.33
CA ARG A 55 -1.34 10.47 4.49
C ARG A 55 -0.67 11.81 4.72
N HIS A 56 -0.47 12.59 3.65
CA HIS A 56 0.26 13.85 3.66
C HIS A 56 -0.34 14.83 2.69
N GLU A 57 -0.31 16.11 3.05
CA GLU A 57 -0.70 17.17 2.12
C GLU A 57 0.39 17.45 1.10
N LYS A 58 1.66 17.41 1.52
CA LYS A 58 2.79 17.61 0.62
C LYS A 58 3.26 16.25 0.08
N LEU A 59 3.15 16.09 -1.23
CA LEU A 59 3.49 14.83 -1.87
C LEU A 59 5.00 14.71 -2.09
N GLN A 60 5.54 13.54 -1.75
CA GLN A 60 6.95 13.19 -1.97
C GLN A 60 7.00 11.82 -2.64
N ILE A 61 6.37 11.73 -3.80
CA ILE A 61 6.08 10.45 -4.47
C ILE A 61 7.34 9.63 -4.74
N ASN A 62 8.40 10.26 -5.27
CA ASN A 62 9.62 9.53 -5.58
C ASN A 62 10.29 8.97 -4.33
N LYS A 63 10.36 9.78 -3.28
CA LYS A 63 10.92 9.34 -2.00
C LYS A 63 10.13 8.18 -1.41
N TRP A 64 8.82 8.29 -1.43
CA TRP A 64 7.94 7.24 -0.89
C TRP A 64 8.07 5.94 -1.69
N TYR A 65 8.14 6.06 -3.02
CA TYR A 65 8.26 4.89 -3.88
C TYR A 65 9.63 4.21 -3.69
N GLU A 66 10.70 4.98 -3.54
CA GLU A 66 12.02 4.44 -3.22
C GLU A 66 12.01 3.68 -1.91
N GLN A 67 11.34 4.21 -0.89
CA GLN A 67 11.18 3.54 0.39
C GLN A 67 10.41 2.23 0.23
N SER A 68 9.30 2.26 -0.49
CA SER A 68 8.50 1.06 -0.72
C SER A 68 9.30 -0.01 -1.47
N THR A 69 10.09 0.41 -2.46
CA THR A 69 10.95 -0.52 -3.23
C THR A 69 11.97 -1.20 -2.32
N ALA A 70 12.67 -0.42 -1.49
CA ALA A 70 13.67 -0.96 -0.58
C ALA A 70 13.05 -1.94 0.42
N ASP A 71 11.91 -1.58 0.97
CA ASP A 71 11.22 -2.43 1.95
C ASP A 71 10.67 -3.69 1.30
N ALA A 72 10.13 -3.61 0.10
CA ALA A 72 9.63 -4.77 -0.63
C ALA A 72 10.77 -5.75 -0.96
N GLU A 73 11.94 -5.25 -1.35
CA GLU A 73 13.11 -6.09 -1.60
C GLU A 73 13.56 -6.79 -0.33
N ARG A 74 13.60 -6.06 0.79
CA ARG A 74 14.01 -6.60 2.07
C ARG A 74 13.03 -7.65 2.58
N MET A 75 11.75 -7.38 2.45
CA MET A 75 10.69 -8.28 2.95
C MET A 75 10.30 -9.36 1.95
N LYS A 76 10.61 -9.20 0.68
CA LYS A 76 10.28 -10.16 -0.40
C LYS A 76 8.80 -10.51 -0.41
N ASP A 77 7.97 -9.51 -0.24
CA ASP A 77 6.52 -9.71 -0.06
C ASP A 77 5.64 -9.17 -1.18
N GLY A 78 6.25 -8.70 -2.27
CA GLY A 78 5.46 -8.31 -3.43
C GLY A 78 6.02 -7.11 -4.15
N LYS A 79 5.25 -6.63 -5.14
CA LYS A 79 5.59 -5.45 -5.92
C LYS A 79 5.42 -4.21 -5.07
N PRO A 80 6.39 -3.29 -5.06
CA PRO A 80 6.27 -2.08 -4.24
C PRO A 80 5.19 -1.15 -4.80
N VAL A 81 4.29 -0.73 -3.93
CA VAL A 81 3.31 0.30 -4.26
C VAL A 81 3.24 1.31 -3.13
N VAL A 82 2.85 2.53 -3.46
CA VAL A 82 2.52 3.55 -2.48
C VAL A 82 1.05 3.89 -2.66
N ILE A 83 0.27 3.80 -1.59
CA ILE A 83 -1.11 4.23 -1.59
C ILE A 83 -1.19 5.44 -0.68
N TYR A 84 -1.63 6.56 -1.21
CA TYR A 84 -1.63 7.81 -0.45
C TYR A 84 -2.94 8.56 -0.61
N ARG A 85 -3.18 9.45 0.33
CA ARG A 85 -4.34 10.34 0.28
C ARG A 85 -3.97 11.70 0.88
N GLN A 86 -4.45 12.76 0.23
CA GLN A 86 -4.46 14.10 0.79
C GLN A 86 -5.83 14.36 1.42
N ASN A 87 -5.94 15.38 2.25
CA ASN A 87 -7.22 15.75 2.86
C ASN A 87 -8.26 16.02 1.78
N ARG A 88 -9.45 15.46 1.96
CA ARG A 88 -10.60 15.65 1.06
C ARG A 88 -10.36 15.16 -0.36
N LYS A 89 -9.36 14.32 -0.56
CA LYS A 89 -9.06 13.69 -1.84
C LYS A 89 -9.27 12.18 -1.74
N GLN A 90 -9.35 11.53 -2.88
CA GLN A 90 -9.48 10.08 -2.91
C GLN A 90 -8.13 9.39 -2.73
N TRP A 91 -8.17 8.12 -2.39
CA TRP A 91 -6.97 7.29 -2.33
C TRP A 91 -6.36 7.15 -3.73
N MET A 92 -5.05 7.30 -3.80
CA MET A 92 -4.29 7.17 -5.03
C MET A 92 -3.25 6.07 -4.87
N ILE A 93 -2.87 5.43 -5.97
CA ILE A 93 -1.83 4.40 -5.97
C ILE A 93 -0.72 4.78 -6.93
N VAL A 94 0.52 4.53 -6.49
CA VAL A 94 1.73 4.72 -7.30
C VAL A 94 2.42 3.38 -7.42
N LEU A 95 2.71 2.98 -8.64
CA LEU A 95 3.53 1.81 -8.95
C LEU A 95 4.22 2.05 -10.27
N SER A 96 5.25 1.22 -10.59
CA SER A 96 5.91 1.35 -11.88
C SER A 96 4.96 0.93 -13.00
N LEU A 97 5.14 1.53 -14.17
CA LEU A 97 4.33 1.15 -15.33
C LEU A 97 4.52 -0.32 -15.68
N SER A 98 5.75 -0.83 -15.58
CA SER A 98 6.01 -2.24 -15.86
C SER A 98 5.25 -3.16 -14.91
N ASP A 99 5.19 -2.82 -13.61
CA ASP A 99 4.44 -3.62 -12.64
C ASP A 99 2.94 -3.55 -12.92
N PHE A 100 2.44 -2.36 -13.27
CA PHE A 100 1.04 -2.22 -13.66
C PHE A 100 0.69 -3.10 -14.86
N ILE A 101 1.56 -3.10 -15.88
CA ILE A 101 1.34 -3.92 -17.08
C ILE A 101 1.29 -5.41 -16.71
N GLU A 102 2.20 -5.87 -15.85
CA GLU A 102 2.18 -7.26 -15.39
C GLU A 102 0.88 -7.61 -14.68
N LEU A 103 0.43 -6.75 -13.77
CA LEU A 103 -0.82 -6.98 -13.04
C LEU A 103 -2.02 -7.00 -13.96
N GLN A 104 -2.07 -6.07 -14.92
CA GLN A 104 -3.15 -5.97 -15.87
C GLN A 104 -3.19 -7.17 -16.81
N ARG A 105 -2.04 -7.64 -17.28
CA ARG A 105 -1.94 -8.83 -18.12
C ARG A 105 -2.29 -10.10 -17.34
N GLY A 106 -1.91 -10.17 -16.08
CA GLY A 106 -2.29 -11.28 -15.22
C GLY A 106 -3.80 -11.39 -15.07
N ALA A 107 -4.48 -10.26 -14.88
CA ALA A 107 -5.94 -10.23 -14.78
C ALA A 107 -6.60 -10.66 -16.09
N GLU A 108 -6.08 -10.18 -17.25
CA GLU A 108 -6.58 -10.60 -18.56
C GLU A 108 -6.41 -12.10 -18.79
N ASN A 109 -5.23 -12.63 -18.46
CA ASN A 109 -4.95 -14.06 -18.62
C ASN A 109 -5.83 -14.90 -17.69
N GLY A 110 -6.09 -14.43 -16.49
CA GLY A 110 -7.00 -15.07 -15.55
C GLY A 110 -8.42 -15.12 -16.11
N ASN A 111 -8.90 -14.01 -16.67
CA ASN A 111 -10.22 -13.96 -17.30
C ASN A 111 -10.32 -14.89 -18.49
N LYS A 112 -9.27 -14.98 -19.29
CA LYS A 112 -9.23 -15.89 -20.44
C LYS A 112 -9.22 -17.35 -20.03
N SER A 113 -8.54 -17.67 -18.93
CA SER A 113 -8.47 -19.08 -18.48
C SER A 113 -9.79 -19.56 -17.91
N ASP A 114 -10.67 -18.66 -17.51
CA ASP A 114 -12.01 -19.02 -17.00
C ASP A 114 -13.00 -19.31 -18.12
N GLN A 115 -12.60 -19.10 -19.36
CA GLN A 115 -13.43 -19.39 -20.51
C GLN A 115 -13.08 -20.75 -21.13
#